data_561b2601f036c7046d67f130e90ed0fc
#
_entry.id   561b2601f036c7046d67f130e90ed0fc
#
_cell.length_a   1.000
_cell.length_b   1.000
_cell.length_c   1.000
_cell.angle_alpha   90.00
_cell.angle_beta   90.00
_cell.angle_gamma   90.00
#
_symmetry.space_group_name_H-M   'P 1'
#
loop_
_entity.id
_entity.type
_entity.pdbx_description
1 polymer ?
#
loop_
_entity_poly.entity_id
_entity_poly.type
_entity_poly.pdbx_seq_one_letter_code
_entity_poly.pdbx_strand_id
1 'polypeptide(L)'
;MNNRDMELEGINGNIKIDEYNEMNGYSVAESTAEYLAQWAKDNAQDQAVLAGEPLACDFFKAGYTKNNKLWLCFKTPANKLGVLSLSPALAHDIAPDLLPTEATYKTSPRGLKLYAGEQWTLTEKEINAKLQGYTIAVQFEERIIKGKDGKPDEKRTVPRLLDIF
;
A
#
# COMPACT_ATOMS: atom_id res chain seq x y z
N MET A 1 7.75 3.67 24.59
CA MET A 1 6.57 3.85 23.71
C MET A 1 5.78 2.56 23.66
N ASN A 2 4.48 2.65 23.80
CA ASN A 2 3.62 1.49 23.68
C ASN A 2 3.47 1.12 22.20
N ASN A 3 3.72 -0.14 21.86
CA ASN A 3 3.59 -0.61 20.47
C ASN A 3 2.19 -0.45 19.89
N ARG A 4 1.19 -0.33 20.74
CA ARG A 4 -0.19 -0.08 20.31
C ARG A 4 -0.37 1.25 19.59
N ASP A 5 0.51 2.19 19.83
CA ASP A 5 0.44 3.51 19.22
C ASP A 5 1.34 3.64 17.99
N MET A 6 2.05 2.56 17.62
CA MET A 6 2.87 2.56 16.43
C MET A 6 2.01 2.35 15.19
N GLU A 7 2.24 3.19 14.20
CA GLU A 7 1.67 3.03 12.87
C GLU A 7 2.66 2.31 11.96
N LEU A 8 2.18 1.76 10.86
CA LEU A 8 3.06 1.22 9.83
C LEU A 8 3.93 2.34 9.25
N GLU A 9 5.21 2.02 8.98
CA GLU A 9 6.18 3.00 8.53
C GLU A 9 5.74 3.73 7.27
N GLY A 10 5.85 5.05 7.27
CA GLY A 10 5.46 5.90 6.14
C GLY A 10 3.96 6.06 5.95
N ILE A 11 3.16 5.48 6.83
CA ILE A 11 1.71 5.53 6.74
C ILE A 11 1.16 6.52 7.75
N ASN A 12 0.44 7.52 7.27
CA ASN A 12 -0.30 8.45 8.12
C ASN A 12 -1.75 7.96 8.17
N GLY A 13 -1.94 6.77 8.72
CA GLY A 13 -3.18 6.06 8.52
C GLY A 13 -3.91 5.64 9.75
N ASN A 14 -4.91 4.84 9.49
CA ASN A 14 -5.88 4.38 10.46
C ASN A 14 -5.57 3.00 11.01
N ILE A 15 -4.55 2.32 10.46
CA ILE A 15 -4.18 0.97 10.86
C ILE A 15 -2.92 1.04 11.69
N LYS A 16 -3.02 0.58 12.94
CA LYS A 16 -1.88 0.47 13.83
C LYS A 16 -1.26 -0.91 13.71
N ILE A 17 0.03 -0.99 14.01
CA ILE A 17 0.79 -2.25 13.93
C ILE A 17 0.17 -3.35 14.79
N ASP A 18 -0.27 -3.04 16.00
CA ASP A 18 -0.85 -4.03 16.89
C ASP A 18 -2.18 -4.57 16.34
N GLU A 19 -3.04 -3.72 15.81
CA GLU A 19 -4.28 -4.13 15.17
C GLU A 19 -4.01 -5.04 13.97
N TYR A 20 -3.08 -4.65 13.12
CA TYR A 20 -2.71 -5.42 11.95
C TYR A 20 -2.09 -6.78 12.32
N ASN A 21 -1.21 -6.79 13.32
CA ASN A 21 -0.58 -8.03 13.79
C ASN A 21 -1.61 -8.98 14.39
N GLU A 22 -2.54 -8.48 15.17
CA GLU A 22 -3.60 -9.28 15.78
C GLU A 22 -4.44 -9.96 14.70
N MET A 23 -4.82 -9.25 13.65
CA MET A 23 -5.62 -9.79 12.56
C MET A 23 -4.88 -10.87 11.77
N ASN A 24 -3.55 -10.82 11.70
CA ASN A 24 -2.72 -11.82 11.03
C ASN A 24 -2.15 -12.86 11.98
N GLY A 25 -2.45 -12.79 13.27
CA GLY A 25 -1.94 -13.71 14.26
C GLY A 25 -0.49 -13.49 14.65
N TYR A 26 0.05 -12.31 14.45
CA TYR A 26 1.42 -11.95 14.83
C TYR A 26 1.45 -11.35 16.23
N SER A 27 2.59 -11.54 16.91
CA SER A 27 2.82 -10.86 18.18
C SER A 27 3.11 -9.38 17.95
N VAL A 28 2.57 -8.54 18.84
CA VAL A 28 2.90 -7.12 18.87
C VAL A 28 4.30 -6.97 19.49
N ALA A 29 4.98 -5.92 19.23
CA ALA A 29 6.24 -5.49 19.82
C ALA A 29 7.40 -5.36 18.82
N GLU A 30 7.15 -5.68 17.60
CA GLU A 30 8.18 -5.61 16.56
C GLU A 30 8.26 -4.23 15.94
N SER A 31 9.39 -3.91 15.35
CA SER A 31 9.47 -2.73 14.49
C SER A 31 8.65 -2.95 13.22
N THR A 32 8.28 -1.86 12.56
CA THR A 32 7.55 -1.96 11.29
C THR A 32 8.30 -2.82 10.27
N ALA A 33 9.62 -2.65 10.18
CA ALA A 33 10.44 -3.43 9.25
C ALA A 33 10.45 -4.92 9.60
N GLU A 34 10.58 -5.25 10.88
CA GLU A 34 10.53 -6.64 11.35
C GLU A 34 9.16 -7.26 11.12
N TYR A 35 8.10 -6.53 11.39
CA TYR A 35 6.74 -6.96 11.13
C TYR A 35 6.53 -7.28 9.66
N LEU A 36 6.92 -6.39 8.75
CA LEU A 36 6.75 -6.59 7.32
C LEU A 36 7.59 -7.77 6.82
N ALA A 37 8.80 -7.95 7.35
CA ALA A 37 9.65 -9.08 7.00
C ALA A 37 9.04 -10.39 7.47
N GLN A 38 8.50 -10.44 8.68
CA GLN A 38 7.84 -11.61 9.21
C GLN A 38 6.57 -11.95 8.43
N TRP A 39 5.76 -10.94 8.11
CA TRP A 39 4.57 -11.13 7.28
C TRP A 39 4.94 -11.74 5.92
N ALA A 40 5.96 -11.20 5.27
CA ALA A 40 6.43 -11.71 4.00
C ALA A 40 6.91 -13.16 4.10
N LYS A 41 7.65 -13.49 5.17
CA LYS A 41 8.15 -14.83 5.43
C LYS A 41 7.01 -15.84 5.64
N ASP A 42 6.02 -15.48 6.47
CA ASP A 42 4.91 -16.36 6.79
C ASP A 42 3.99 -16.61 5.59
N ASN A 43 3.93 -15.67 4.66
CA ASN A 43 3.12 -15.78 3.45
C ASN A 43 3.92 -16.17 2.20
N ALA A 44 5.22 -16.47 2.34
CA ALA A 44 6.10 -16.72 1.21
C ALA A 44 5.61 -17.87 0.33
N GLN A 45 5.10 -18.94 0.93
CA GLN A 45 4.61 -20.08 0.17
C GLN A 45 3.34 -19.73 -0.61
N ASP A 46 2.39 -19.05 0.04
CA ASP A 46 1.16 -18.62 -0.62
C ASP A 46 1.46 -17.63 -1.73
N GLN A 47 2.36 -16.69 -1.48
CA GLN A 47 2.79 -15.72 -2.48
C GLN A 47 3.48 -16.40 -3.67
N ALA A 48 4.30 -17.41 -3.42
CA ALA A 48 4.99 -18.14 -4.47
C ALA A 48 4.03 -18.92 -5.37
N VAL A 49 3.00 -19.51 -4.78
CA VAL A 49 1.96 -20.24 -5.53
C VAL A 49 1.12 -19.27 -6.36
N LEU A 50 0.86 -18.08 -5.83
CA LEU A 50 0.00 -17.08 -6.47
C LEU A 50 0.78 -16.11 -7.36
N ALA A 51 2.10 -16.12 -7.31
CA ALA A 51 2.93 -15.27 -8.15
C ALA A 51 2.69 -15.56 -9.63
N GLY A 52 2.43 -14.51 -10.40
CA GLY A 52 2.12 -14.64 -11.80
C GLY A 52 0.64 -14.83 -12.12
N GLU A 53 -0.21 -15.07 -11.13
CA GLU A 53 -1.65 -15.18 -11.32
C GLU A 53 -2.39 -14.00 -10.70
N PRO A 54 -3.35 -13.38 -11.41
CA PRO A 54 -4.18 -12.34 -10.82
C PRO A 54 -5.04 -12.89 -9.68
N LEU A 55 -5.12 -12.12 -8.60
CA LEU A 55 -5.94 -12.45 -7.44
C LEU A 55 -6.99 -11.38 -7.23
N ALA A 56 -8.23 -11.80 -6.99
CA ALA A 56 -9.31 -10.94 -6.59
C ALA A 56 -9.35 -10.89 -5.06
N CYS A 57 -8.95 -9.77 -4.50
CA CYS A 57 -8.90 -9.57 -3.06
C CYS A 57 -10.01 -8.61 -2.62
N ASP A 58 -10.41 -8.68 -1.36
CA ASP A 58 -11.38 -7.75 -0.81
C ASP A 58 -10.71 -6.51 -0.26
N PHE A 59 -11.27 -5.35 -0.55
CA PHE A 59 -10.82 -4.12 0.07
C PHE A 59 -11.04 -4.21 1.58
N PHE A 60 -10.03 -3.80 2.36
CA PHE A 60 -10.12 -3.78 3.80
C PHE A 60 -10.06 -2.36 4.35
N LYS A 61 -8.98 -1.63 4.10
CA LYS A 61 -8.77 -0.29 4.65
C LYS A 61 -7.76 0.50 3.81
N ALA A 62 -7.83 1.81 3.88
CA ALA A 62 -6.90 2.68 3.17
C ALA A 62 -6.48 3.87 4.03
N GLY A 63 -5.32 4.42 3.72
CA GLY A 63 -4.80 5.62 4.37
C GLY A 63 -3.75 6.28 3.49
N TYR A 64 -3.40 7.52 3.83
CA TYR A 64 -2.36 8.24 3.12
C TYR A 64 -1.04 8.19 3.87
N THR A 65 0.04 8.08 3.12
CA THR A 65 1.39 8.09 3.67
C THR A 65 1.95 9.51 3.74
N LYS A 66 3.04 9.67 4.47
CA LYS A 66 3.78 10.94 4.55
C LYS A 66 4.31 11.39 3.18
N ASN A 67 4.50 10.46 2.27
CA ASN A 67 5.01 10.72 0.92
C ASN A 67 3.90 10.89 -0.12
N ASN A 68 2.71 11.24 0.32
CA ASN A 68 1.55 11.49 -0.55
C ASN A 68 1.13 10.27 -1.38
N LYS A 69 1.32 9.07 -0.85
CA LYS A 69 0.86 7.84 -1.47
C LYS A 69 -0.40 7.33 -0.76
N LEU A 70 -1.24 6.64 -1.51
CA LEU A 70 -2.38 5.93 -0.94
C LEU A 70 -1.92 4.52 -0.55
N TRP A 71 -2.11 4.17 0.70
CA TRP A 71 -1.86 2.85 1.22
C TRP A 71 -3.17 2.06 1.20
N LEU A 72 -3.17 0.95 0.45
CA LEU A 72 -4.32 0.05 0.36
C LEU A 72 -4.04 -1.24 1.08
N CYS A 73 -4.90 -1.58 2.02
CA CYS A 73 -4.90 -2.87 2.67
C CYS A 73 -6.02 -3.72 2.08
N PHE A 74 -5.70 -4.93 1.70
CA PHE A 74 -6.64 -5.87 1.09
C PHE A 74 -6.54 -7.23 1.75
N LYS A 75 -7.60 -8.01 1.62
CA LYS A 75 -7.67 -9.37 2.13
C LYS A 75 -7.61 -10.36 0.99
N THR A 76 -6.62 -11.24 1.01
CA THR A 76 -6.43 -12.25 -0.03
C THR A 76 -7.48 -13.36 0.06
N PRO A 77 -7.66 -14.17 -1.00
CA PRO A 77 -8.52 -15.35 -0.92
C PRO A 77 -8.13 -16.34 0.18
N ALA A 78 -6.85 -16.37 0.56
CA ALA A 78 -6.36 -17.16 1.68
C ALA A 78 -6.63 -16.53 3.05
N ASN A 79 -7.43 -15.45 3.10
CA ASN A 79 -7.82 -14.74 4.30
C ASN A 79 -6.64 -14.05 5.03
N LYS A 80 -5.65 -13.61 4.29
CA LYS A 80 -4.49 -12.86 4.81
C LYS A 80 -4.54 -11.42 4.35
N LEU A 81 -4.10 -10.50 5.21
CA LEU A 81 -4.03 -9.10 4.84
C LEU A 81 -2.74 -8.80 4.08
N GLY A 82 -2.88 -8.05 3.01
CA GLY A 82 -1.75 -7.53 2.26
C GLY A 82 -1.86 -6.03 2.10
N VAL A 83 -0.75 -5.38 1.77
CA VAL A 83 -0.72 -3.93 1.56
C VAL A 83 0.04 -3.59 0.30
N LEU A 84 -0.38 -2.52 -0.34
CA LEU A 84 0.36 -1.90 -1.44
C LEU A 84 0.21 -0.38 -1.37
N SER A 85 1.10 0.32 -2.02
CA SER A 85 1.08 1.78 -2.08
C SER A 85 0.95 2.26 -3.51
N LEU A 86 0.15 3.30 -3.70
CA LEU A 86 -0.07 3.94 -5.00
C LEU A 86 0.28 5.41 -4.94
N SER A 87 1.02 5.88 -5.94
CA SER A 87 1.16 7.32 -6.16
C SER A 87 -0.13 7.89 -6.75
N PRO A 88 -0.40 9.19 -6.60
CA PRO A 88 -1.55 9.82 -7.26
C PRO A 88 -1.57 9.63 -8.77
N ALA A 89 -0.41 9.69 -9.42
CA ALA A 89 -0.29 9.47 -10.86
C ALA A 89 -0.71 8.06 -11.28
N LEU A 90 -0.26 7.05 -10.53
CA LEU A 90 -0.62 5.65 -10.82
C LEU A 90 -2.10 5.40 -10.58
N ALA A 91 -2.67 5.97 -9.52
CA ALA A 91 -4.10 5.88 -9.25
C ALA A 91 -4.93 6.53 -10.35
N HIS A 92 -4.48 7.67 -10.87
CA HIS A 92 -5.13 8.35 -11.98
C HIS A 92 -5.15 7.47 -13.24
N ASP A 93 -4.08 6.73 -13.48
CA ASP A 93 -3.99 5.84 -14.65
C ASP A 93 -4.86 4.58 -14.50
N ILE A 94 -4.95 4.03 -13.30
CA ILE A 94 -5.63 2.75 -13.06
C ILE A 94 -7.12 2.93 -12.77
N ALA A 95 -7.47 3.86 -11.90
CA ALA A 95 -8.83 4.01 -11.40
C ALA A 95 -9.18 5.49 -11.15
N PRO A 96 -9.22 6.33 -12.20
CA PRO A 96 -9.45 7.77 -12.03
C PRO A 96 -10.80 8.12 -11.41
N ASP A 97 -11.82 7.30 -11.63
CA ASP A 97 -13.16 7.56 -11.10
C ASP A 97 -13.30 7.14 -9.63
N LEU A 98 -12.60 6.09 -9.23
CA LEU A 98 -12.64 5.59 -7.84
C LEU A 98 -11.65 6.29 -6.94
N LEU A 99 -10.51 6.68 -7.49
CA LEU A 99 -9.40 7.30 -6.77
C LEU A 99 -9.12 8.67 -7.38
N PRO A 100 -10.04 9.62 -7.25
CA PRO A 100 -9.93 10.90 -7.94
C PRO A 100 -8.74 11.71 -7.44
N THR A 101 -8.05 12.31 -8.40
CA THR A 101 -6.94 13.22 -8.17
C THR A 101 -7.15 14.48 -8.99
N GLU A 102 -6.42 15.53 -8.64
CA GLU A 102 -6.40 16.76 -9.41
C GLU A 102 -4.98 17.19 -9.73
N ALA A 103 -4.81 17.79 -10.89
CA ALA A 103 -3.51 18.30 -11.30
C ALA A 103 -3.10 19.51 -10.45
N THR A 104 -1.86 19.53 -10.02
CA THR A 104 -1.26 20.66 -9.32
C THR A 104 -0.23 21.35 -10.17
N TYR A 105 -0.01 22.64 -9.92
CA TYR A 105 0.89 23.47 -10.71
C TYR A 105 1.76 24.33 -9.80
N LYS A 106 2.95 24.62 -10.28
CA LYS A 106 3.88 25.57 -9.65
C LYS A 106 4.10 26.73 -10.60
N THR A 107 4.29 27.92 -10.03
CA THR A 107 4.65 29.11 -10.82
C THR A 107 6.16 29.21 -10.88
N SER A 108 6.73 29.26 -12.09
CA SER A 108 8.16 29.47 -12.30
C SER A 108 8.55 30.90 -11.94
N PRO A 109 9.85 31.20 -11.74
CA PRO A 109 10.33 32.58 -11.53
C PRO A 109 9.93 33.53 -12.66
N ARG A 110 9.66 33.02 -13.86
CA ARG A 110 9.21 33.82 -15.02
C ARG A 110 7.69 33.93 -15.13
N GLY A 111 6.93 33.43 -14.11
CA GLY A 111 5.48 33.49 -14.10
C GLY A 111 4.79 32.41 -14.92
N LEU A 112 5.52 31.41 -15.41
CA LEU A 112 4.93 30.28 -16.14
C LEU A 112 4.33 29.26 -15.18
N LYS A 113 3.16 28.74 -15.56
CA LYS A 113 2.48 27.71 -14.81
C LYS A 113 3.00 26.33 -15.25
N LEU A 114 3.68 25.64 -14.32
CA LEU A 114 4.31 24.35 -14.59
C LEU A 114 3.56 23.25 -13.85
N TYR A 115 3.29 22.16 -14.56
CA TYR A 115 2.66 20.97 -13.95
C TYR A 115 3.55 20.40 -12.86
N ALA A 116 2.96 20.15 -11.67
CA ALA A 116 3.68 19.70 -10.48
C ALA A 116 3.21 18.32 -9.97
N GLY A 117 2.38 17.63 -10.72
CA GLY A 117 1.88 16.30 -10.38
C GLY A 117 0.42 16.29 -9.96
N GLU A 118 -0.04 15.14 -9.53
CA GLU A 118 -1.41 14.92 -9.09
C GLU A 118 -1.52 14.94 -7.56
N GLN A 119 -2.65 15.37 -7.05
CA GLN A 119 -2.98 15.38 -5.63
C GLN A 119 -4.29 14.64 -5.37
N TRP A 120 -4.37 13.98 -4.21
CA TRP A 120 -5.60 13.32 -3.78
C TRP A 120 -6.67 14.35 -3.47
N THR A 121 -7.92 14.06 -3.87
CA THR A 121 -9.05 14.94 -3.62
C THR A 121 -9.96 14.48 -2.49
N LEU A 122 -9.87 13.20 -2.11
CA LEU A 122 -10.68 12.62 -1.04
C LEU A 122 -9.90 12.52 0.26
N THR A 123 -10.59 12.67 1.39
CA THR A 123 -10.01 12.37 2.70
C THR A 123 -9.90 10.87 2.92
N GLU A 124 -9.15 10.43 3.95
CA GLU A 124 -9.07 9.01 4.30
C GLU A 124 -10.45 8.43 4.59
N LYS A 125 -11.28 9.16 5.32
CA LYS A 125 -12.63 8.74 5.64
C LYS A 125 -13.48 8.55 4.38
N GLU A 126 -13.39 9.48 3.45
CA GLU A 126 -14.11 9.43 2.18
C GLU A 126 -13.65 8.27 1.31
N ILE A 127 -12.34 8.04 1.20
CA ILE A 127 -11.80 6.95 0.39
C ILE A 127 -12.16 5.59 0.98
N ASN A 128 -12.12 5.42 2.31
CA ASN A 128 -12.53 4.19 2.96
C ASN A 128 -14.02 3.90 2.74
N ALA A 129 -14.85 4.91 2.84
CA ALA A 129 -16.29 4.75 2.58
C ALA A 129 -16.56 4.40 1.11
N LYS A 130 -15.85 5.01 0.20
CA LYS A 130 -16.03 4.81 -1.24
C LYS A 130 -15.62 3.42 -1.69
N LEU A 131 -14.53 2.88 -1.14
CA LEU A 131 -13.98 1.58 -1.56
C LEU A 131 -14.60 0.36 -0.86
N GLN A 132 -15.49 0.56 0.10
CA GLN A 132 -16.18 -0.56 0.75
C GLN A 132 -16.92 -1.41 -0.28
N GLY A 133 -16.69 -2.74 -0.22
CA GLY A 133 -17.31 -3.68 -1.15
C GLY A 133 -16.60 -3.82 -2.49
N TYR A 134 -15.56 -3.03 -2.75
CA TYR A 134 -14.78 -3.16 -3.97
C TYR A 134 -13.76 -4.30 -3.90
N THR A 135 -13.49 -4.85 -5.07
CA THR A 135 -12.46 -5.87 -5.25
C THR A 135 -11.16 -5.20 -5.67
N ILE A 136 -10.07 -5.62 -5.04
CA ILE A 136 -8.72 -5.18 -5.35
C ILE A 136 -8.03 -6.31 -6.09
N ALA A 137 -7.86 -6.16 -7.40
CA ALA A 137 -7.18 -7.15 -8.21
C ALA A 137 -5.69 -6.89 -8.16
N VAL A 138 -4.93 -7.87 -7.69
CA VAL A 138 -3.48 -7.77 -7.54
C VAL A 138 -2.78 -8.96 -8.18
N GLN A 139 -1.52 -8.77 -8.55
CA GLN A 139 -0.65 -9.83 -9.00
C GLN A 139 0.66 -9.72 -8.23
N PHE A 140 1.04 -10.79 -7.58
CA PHE A 140 2.31 -10.83 -6.87
C PHE A 140 3.45 -11.08 -7.86
N GLU A 141 4.52 -10.32 -7.72
CA GLU A 141 5.70 -10.45 -8.57
C GLU A 141 6.97 -10.40 -7.72
N GLU A 142 8.01 -11.06 -8.20
CA GLU A 142 9.32 -10.96 -7.57
C GLU A 142 10.01 -9.67 -7.97
N ARG A 143 10.56 -8.98 -6.98
CA ARG A 143 11.39 -7.79 -7.19
C ARG A 143 12.71 -7.96 -6.45
N ILE A 144 13.76 -7.43 -7.07
CA ILE A 144 15.07 -7.34 -6.45
C ILE A 144 15.17 -5.97 -5.80
N ILE A 145 15.33 -5.97 -4.47
CA ILE A 145 15.56 -4.75 -3.70
C ILE A 145 17.05 -4.65 -3.48
N LYS A 146 17.65 -3.59 -4.04
CA LYS A 146 19.10 -3.37 -3.91
C LYS A 146 19.45 -3.08 -2.47
N GLY A 147 20.47 -3.78 -1.98
CA GLY A 147 21.03 -3.54 -0.65
C GLY A 147 21.67 -2.16 -0.57
N LYS A 148 21.55 -1.54 0.61
CA LYS A 148 22.20 -0.27 0.94
C LYS A 148 23.36 -0.55 1.89
N ASP A 149 24.39 0.29 1.85
CA ASP A 149 25.52 0.25 2.79
C ASP A 149 26.23 -1.11 2.83
N GLY A 150 26.47 -1.70 1.67
CA GLY A 150 27.20 -2.97 1.56
C GLY A 150 26.38 -4.20 1.86
N LYS A 151 25.10 -4.09 2.08
CA LYS A 151 24.20 -5.22 2.24
C LYS A 151 23.90 -5.89 0.90
N PRO A 152 23.71 -7.23 0.86
CA PRO A 152 23.37 -7.92 -0.38
C PRO A 152 21.97 -7.52 -0.88
N ASP A 153 21.76 -7.65 -2.18
CA ASP A 153 20.46 -7.50 -2.78
C ASP A 153 19.50 -8.58 -2.25
N GLU A 154 18.23 -8.21 -2.09
CA GLU A 154 17.21 -9.08 -1.55
C GLU A 154 16.09 -9.29 -2.56
N LYS A 155 15.66 -10.53 -2.74
CA LYS A 155 14.46 -10.85 -3.53
C LYS A 155 13.24 -10.80 -2.64
N ARG A 156 12.22 -10.05 -3.05
CA ARG A 156 10.93 -10.00 -2.37
C ARG A 156 9.80 -10.20 -3.35
N THR A 157 8.75 -10.86 -2.87
CA THR A 157 7.50 -10.98 -3.60
C THR A 157 6.59 -9.85 -3.13
N VAL A 158 6.15 -9.00 -4.05
CA VAL A 158 5.35 -7.81 -3.74
C VAL A 158 4.09 -7.78 -4.59
N PRO A 159 2.98 -7.26 -4.06
CA PRO A 159 1.76 -7.12 -4.84
C PRO A 159 1.83 -5.92 -5.78
N ARG A 160 1.32 -6.12 -6.98
CA ARG A 160 1.12 -5.06 -7.97
C ARG A 160 -0.38 -4.92 -8.22
N LEU A 161 -0.89 -3.70 -8.16
CA LEU A 161 -2.29 -3.43 -8.44
C LEU A 161 -2.57 -3.58 -9.93
N LEU A 162 -3.60 -4.34 -10.27
CA LEU A 162 -4.08 -4.51 -11.62
C LEU A 162 -5.34 -3.69 -11.90
N ASP A 163 -6.30 -3.73 -10.97
CA ASP A 163 -7.58 -3.06 -11.12
C ASP A 163 -8.32 -2.98 -9.79
N ILE A 164 -9.31 -2.10 -9.74
CA ILE A 164 -10.26 -1.98 -8.62
C ILE A 164 -11.67 -1.95 -9.21
N PHE A 165 -12.51 -2.88 -8.79
CA PHE A 165 -13.87 -2.95 -9.33
C PHE A 165 -14.90 -3.49 -8.35
#